data_82496ea36112fb332f915f8631f17afb
#
_entry.id   82496ea36112fb332f915f8631f17afb
#
_cell.length_a   1.000
_cell.length_b   1.000
_cell.length_c   1.000
_cell.angle_alpha   90.00
_cell.angle_beta   90.00
_cell.angle_gamma   90.00
#
_symmetry.space_group_name_H-M   'P 1'
#
loop_
_entity.id
_entity.type
_entity.pdbx_description
1 polymer ?
#
loop_
_entity_poly.entity_id
_entity_poly.type
_entity_poly.pdbx_seq_one_letter_code
_entity_poly.pdbx_strand_id
1 'polypeptide(L)'
;MDAKFLEDLTPGDVFITAARTITETDVVGFAGLSGDFNPIHTDVQFASTTPYGQRVVYGLLGISIATGLLDRTGLFSGSAIAMLGIREWSFIAPLFIGDTMHLRLTIVDVRRTSSGDRGVVQRLFEIVNQRDEVLQRGFIDIMVRARPA
;
A
#
# COMPACT_ATOMS: atom_id res chain seq x y z
N MET A 1 -8.25 -5.53 13.92
CA MET A 1 -7.12 -6.08 14.74
C MET A 1 -6.89 -5.14 15.90
N ASP A 2 -6.29 -5.62 16.99
CA ASP A 2 -5.89 -4.71 18.08
C ASP A 2 -4.72 -3.86 17.62
N ALA A 3 -4.70 -2.58 18.07
CA ALA A 3 -3.64 -1.65 17.73
C ALA A 3 -2.29 -2.13 18.29
N LYS A 4 -1.26 -2.08 17.46
CA LYS A 4 0.11 -2.49 17.80
C LYS A 4 0.97 -1.28 18.11
N PHE A 5 1.66 -1.34 19.22
CA PHE A 5 2.74 -0.44 19.58
C PHE A 5 4.09 -1.06 19.19
N LEU A 6 5.18 -0.34 19.41
CA LEU A 6 6.51 -0.78 19.01
C LEU A 6 6.88 -2.16 19.57
N GLU A 7 6.50 -2.41 20.83
CA GLU A 7 6.80 -3.66 21.55
C GLU A 7 6.02 -4.88 21.04
N ASP A 8 4.94 -4.64 20.31
CA ASP A 8 4.05 -5.71 19.81
C ASP A 8 4.45 -6.20 18.42
N LEU A 9 5.50 -5.60 17.84
CA LEU A 9 5.95 -5.87 16.47
C LEU A 9 7.26 -6.65 16.48
N THR A 10 7.29 -7.74 15.73
CA THR A 10 8.49 -8.59 15.62
C THR A 10 8.86 -8.75 14.14
N PRO A 11 10.15 -8.66 13.78
CA PRO A 11 10.59 -9.00 12.43
C PRO A 11 10.10 -10.40 12.02
N GLY A 12 9.48 -10.48 10.84
CA GLY A 12 8.83 -11.69 10.33
C GLY A 12 7.31 -11.73 10.53
N ASP A 13 6.74 -10.85 11.35
CA ASP A 13 5.27 -10.75 11.45
C ASP A 13 4.67 -10.39 10.09
N VAL A 14 3.60 -11.13 9.70
CA VAL A 14 2.88 -10.91 8.45
C VAL A 14 1.42 -10.59 8.74
N PHE A 15 0.93 -9.52 8.12
CA PHE A 15 -0.46 -9.09 8.22
C PHE A 15 -1.08 -9.00 6.81
N ILE A 16 -2.26 -9.55 6.66
CA ILE A 16 -3.01 -9.53 5.40
C ILE A 16 -4.28 -8.72 5.62
N THR A 17 -4.53 -7.75 4.75
CA THR A 17 -5.73 -6.91 4.82
C THR A 17 -6.92 -7.59 4.17
N ALA A 18 -8.12 -7.05 4.39
CA ALA A 18 -9.25 -7.35 3.53
C ALA A 18 -8.94 -6.96 2.08
N ALA A 19 -9.58 -7.63 1.13
CA ALA A 19 -9.46 -7.31 -0.28
C ALA A 19 -10.47 -6.25 -0.71
N ARG A 20 -10.15 -5.54 -1.82
CA ARG A 20 -11.01 -4.55 -2.43
C ARG A 20 -10.89 -4.61 -3.96
N THR A 21 -12.03 -4.57 -4.66
CA THR A 21 -12.07 -4.43 -6.13
C THR A 21 -11.85 -2.98 -6.53
N ILE A 22 -10.99 -2.77 -7.53
CA ILE A 22 -10.74 -1.46 -8.15
C ILE A 22 -11.86 -1.18 -9.16
N THR A 23 -12.46 -0.01 -9.05
CA THR A 23 -13.58 0.40 -9.88
C THR A 23 -13.21 1.50 -10.87
N GLU A 24 -14.06 1.72 -11.87
CA GLU A 24 -13.99 2.89 -12.77
C GLU A 24 -13.96 4.20 -11.99
N THR A 25 -14.79 4.31 -10.95
CA THR A 25 -14.84 5.50 -10.08
C THR A 25 -13.51 5.80 -9.41
N ASP A 26 -12.77 4.78 -8.97
CA ASP A 26 -11.46 4.95 -8.36
C ASP A 26 -10.48 5.60 -9.33
N VAL A 27 -10.44 5.13 -10.57
CA VAL A 27 -9.52 5.63 -11.60
C VAL A 27 -9.88 7.04 -12.04
N VAL A 28 -11.15 7.30 -12.35
CA VAL A 28 -11.63 8.63 -12.74
C VAL A 28 -11.46 9.64 -11.61
N GLY A 29 -11.77 9.24 -10.37
CA GLY A 29 -11.57 10.07 -9.19
C GLY A 29 -10.10 10.45 -8.99
N PHE A 30 -9.19 9.49 -9.18
CA PHE A 30 -7.75 9.74 -9.04
C PHE A 30 -7.21 10.64 -10.17
N ALA A 31 -7.72 10.48 -11.41
CA ALA A 31 -7.40 11.40 -12.51
C ALA A 31 -7.74 12.85 -12.14
N GLY A 32 -8.95 13.06 -11.62
CA GLY A 32 -9.40 14.39 -11.18
C GLY A 32 -8.60 14.95 -9.99
N LEU A 33 -8.25 14.07 -9.03
CA LEU A 33 -7.47 14.47 -7.86
C LEU A 33 -6.02 14.83 -8.21
N SER A 34 -5.36 14.03 -9.05
CA SER A 34 -3.94 14.17 -9.38
C SER A 34 -3.69 15.14 -10.54
N GLY A 35 -4.67 15.33 -11.42
CA GLY A 35 -4.49 16.04 -12.70
C GLY A 35 -3.77 15.20 -13.77
N ASP A 36 -3.49 13.93 -13.50
CA ASP A 36 -2.87 13.01 -14.46
C ASP A 36 -3.94 12.37 -15.35
N PHE A 37 -4.18 12.96 -16.51
CA PHE A 37 -5.10 12.47 -17.53
C PHE A 37 -4.39 11.71 -18.64
N ASN A 38 -3.28 11.06 -18.37
CA ASN A 38 -2.59 10.25 -19.38
C ASN A 38 -3.57 9.24 -20.00
N PRO A 39 -3.64 9.16 -21.35
CA PRO A 39 -4.62 8.32 -22.04
C PRO A 39 -4.51 6.84 -21.71
N ILE A 40 -3.37 6.35 -21.22
CA ILE A 40 -3.25 4.96 -20.77
C ILE A 40 -4.21 4.63 -19.61
N HIS A 41 -4.65 5.63 -18.86
CA HIS A 41 -5.59 5.49 -17.74
C HIS A 41 -7.01 5.92 -18.09
N THR A 42 -7.15 6.84 -19.05
CA THR A 42 -8.40 7.59 -19.27
C THR A 42 -9.05 7.36 -20.63
N ASP A 43 -8.34 6.81 -21.61
CA ASP A 43 -8.82 6.58 -22.98
C ASP A 43 -8.82 5.09 -23.31
N VAL A 44 -10.03 4.51 -23.42
CA VAL A 44 -10.19 3.07 -23.71
C VAL A 44 -9.63 2.71 -25.09
N GLN A 45 -9.84 3.59 -26.10
CA GLN A 45 -9.38 3.31 -27.48
C GLN A 45 -7.85 3.37 -27.54
N PHE A 46 -7.25 4.38 -26.95
CA PHE A 46 -5.80 4.47 -26.87
C PHE A 46 -5.21 3.27 -26.11
N ALA A 47 -5.75 2.96 -24.94
CA ALA A 47 -5.24 1.87 -24.08
C ALA A 47 -5.33 0.49 -24.76
N SER A 48 -6.34 0.28 -25.63
CA SER A 48 -6.49 -0.97 -26.39
C SER A 48 -5.34 -1.21 -27.37
N THR A 49 -4.65 -0.16 -27.82
CA THR A 49 -3.50 -0.25 -28.73
C THR A 49 -2.17 -0.49 -28.01
N THR A 50 -2.15 -0.39 -26.69
CA THR A 50 -0.95 -0.63 -25.88
C THR A 50 -0.72 -2.12 -25.64
N PRO A 51 0.48 -2.53 -25.19
CA PRO A 51 0.75 -3.92 -24.82
C PRO A 51 -0.20 -4.48 -23.75
N TYR A 52 -0.86 -3.62 -22.97
CA TYR A 52 -1.80 -4.02 -21.92
C TYR A 52 -3.20 -4.35 -22.46
N GLY A 53 -3.57 -3.83 -23.65
CA GLY A 53 -4.88 -4.07 -24.29
C GLY A 53 -6.07 -3.42 -23.59
N GLN A 54 -5.85 -2.72 -22.48
CA GLN A 54 -6.88 -2.05 -21.69
C GLN A 54 -6.25 -0.96 -20.81
N ARG A 55 -7.07 -0.10 -20.22
CA ARG A 55 -6.59 0.93 -19.29
C ARG A 55 -5.95 0.31 -18.04
N VAL A 56 -4.78 0.80 -17.67
CA VAL A 56 -4.11 0.44 -16.42
C VAL A 56 -4.48 1.40 -15.30
N VAL A 57 -4.58 0.87 -14.10
CA VAL A 57 -4.75 1.66 -12.87
C VAL A 57 -3.44 2.41 -12.59
N TYR A 58 -3.54 3.63 -12.09
CA TYR A 58 -2.38 4.40 -11.64
C TYR A 58 -1.57 3.60 -10.61
N GLY A 59 -0.27 3.51 -10.80
CA GLY A 59 0.60 2.83 -9.84
C GLY A 59 0.50 3.44 -8.43
N LEU A 60 0.47 4.78 -8.34
CA LEU A 60 0.32 5.51 -7.08
C LEU A 60 -1.06 5.33 -6.44
N LEU A 61 -2.11 5.13 -7.23
CA LEU A 61 -3.44 4.79 -6.69
C LEU A 61 -3.41 3.42 -5.98
N GLY A 62 -2.71 2.44 -6.55
CA GLY A 62 -2.51 1.14 -5.91
C GLY A 62 -1.88 1.27 -4.53
N ILE A 63 -0.81 2.07 -4.40
CA ILE A 63 -0.16 2.36 -3.12
C ILE A 63 -1.14 3.05 -2.15
N SER A 64 -1.86 4.05 -2.63
CA SER A 64 -2.82 4.80 -1.81
C SER A 64 -3.94 3.92 -1.28
N ILE A 65 -4.48 3.02 -2.10
CA ILE A 65 -5.49 2.05 -1.68
C ILE A 65 -4.91 1.06 -0.67
N ALA A 66 -3.69 0.56 -0.88
CA ALA A 66 -3.03 -0.35 0.04
C ALA A 66 -2.86 0.27 1.43
N THR A 67 -2.48 1.56 1.51
CA THR A 67 -2.39 2.27 2.79
C THR A 67 -3.76 2.42 3.46
N GLY A 68 -4.82 2.67 2.69
CA GLY A 68 -6.20 2.72 3.20
C GLY A 68 -6.70 1.37 3.70
N LEU A 69 -6.39 0.27 3.00
CA LEU A 69 -6.71 -1.08 3.46
C LEU A 69 -5.98 -1.41 4.77
N LEU A 70 -4.73 -0.98 4.91
CA LEU A 70 -3.97 -1.14 6.15
C LEU A 70 -4.59 -0.35 7.29
N ASP A 71 -4.96 0.91 7.07
CA ASP A 71 -5.61 1.74 8.09
C ASP A 71 -6.89 1.09 8.63
N ARG A 72 -7.70 0.52 7.76
CA ARG A 72 -8.94 -0.17 8.13
C ARG A 72 -8.74 -1.40 9.01
N THR A 73 -7.53 -1.96 9.08
CA THR A 73 -7.23 -3.05 10.03
C THR A 73 -7.15 -2.58 11.48
N GLY A 74 -6.93 -1.28 11.70
CA GLY A 74 -6.65 -0.71 13.01
C GLY A 74 -5.25 -1.00 13.53
N LEU A 75 -4.41 -1.71 12.76
CA LEU A 75 -3.11 -2.24 13.22
C LEU A 75 -2.19 -1.18 13.83
N PHE A 76 -2.19 0.04 13.28
CA PHE A 76 -1.38 1.16 13.76
C PHE A 76 -2.22 2.31 14.32
N SER A 77 -3.48 2.03 14.69
CA SER A 77 -4.38 3.05 15.22
C SER A 77 -3.84 3.64 16.52
N GLY A 78 -3.60 4.96 16.53
CA GLY A 78 -3.05 5.68 17.67
C GLY A 78 -1.56 5.47 17.94
N SER A 79 -0.88 4.54 17.24
CA SER A 79 0.54 4.27 17.41
C SER A 79 1.41 4.82 16.26
N ALA A 80 0.90 4.91 15.04
CA ALA A 80 1.62 5.52 13.92
C ALA A 80 1.84 7.02 14.17
N ILE A 81 3.07 7.50 13.99
CA ILE A 81 3.45 8.91 14.14
C ILE A 81 3.64 9.55 12.76
N ALA A 82 4.43 8.91 11.88
CA ALA A 82 4.79 9.46 10.58
C ALA A 82 5.24 8.37 9.61
N MET A 83 4.91 8.54 8.33
CA MET A 83 5.55 7.82 7.24
C MET A 83 6.93 8.45 7.02
N LEU A 84 7.98 7.63 6.96
CA LEU A 84 9.37 8.10 6.85
C LEU A 84 9.89 8.09 5.43
N GLY A 85 9.39 7.19 4.60
CA GLY A 85 9.80 7.10 3.20
C GLY A 85 9.26 5.87 2.50
N ILE A 86 9.34 5.91 1.17
CA ILE A 86 9.08 4.79 0.28
C ILE A 86 10.42 4.45 -0.38
N ARG A 87 10.86 3.18 -0.28
CA ARG A 87 12.14 2.73 -0.80
C ARG A 87 11.95 1.52 -1.72
N GLU A 88 12.80 1.41 -2.74
CA GLU A 88 12.90 0.23 -3.60
C GLU A 88 11.53 -0.23 -4.13
N TRP A 89 10.67 0.73 -4.50
CA TRP A 89 9.35 0.42 -5.00
C TRP A 89 9.41 -0.03 -6.46
N SER A 90 8.84 -1.20 -6.73
CA SER A 90 8.76 -1.80 -8.05
C SER A 90 7.31 -2.01 -8.48
N PHE A 91 7.00 -1.62 -9.71
CA PHE A 91 5.75 -1.92 -10.39
C PHE A 91 6.00 -3.16 -11.26
N ILE A 92 5.66 -4.34 -10.73
CA ILE A 92 6.05 -5.64 -11.30
C ILE A 92 5.09 -6.04 -12.42
N ALA A 93 3.80 -5.82 -12.21
CA ALA A 93 2.75 -6.12 -13.17
C ALA A 93 1.62 -5.08 -13.09
N PRO A 94 0.84 -4.87 -14.16
CA PRO A 94 -0.25 -3.91 -14.15
C PRO A 94 -1.37 -4.31 -13.21
N LEU A 95 -1.99 -3.32 -12.59
CA LEU A 95 -3.26 -3.42 -11.90
C LEU A 95 -4.34 -2.90 -12.86
N PHE A 96 -5.42 -3.65 -13.05
CA PHE A 96 -6.50 -3.29 -13.95
C PHE A 96 -7.78 -2.93 -13.21
N ILE A 97 -8.65 -2.14 -13.84
CA ILE A 97 -10.02 -1.93 -13.37
C ILE A 97 -10.72 -3.29 -13.34
N GLY A 98 -11.35 -3.61 -12.21
CA GLY A 98 -11.97 -4.91 -11.98
C GLY A 98 -11.09 -5.92 -11.24
N ASP A 99 -9.78 -5.67 -11.13
CA ASP A 99 -8.94 -6.47 -10.24
C ASP A 99 -9.33 -6.25 -8.78
N THR A 100 -9.21 -7.32 -8.00
CA THR A 100 -9.43 -7.28 -6.55
C THR A 100 -8.08 -7.43 -5.86
N MET A 101 -7.67 -6.39 -5.15
CA MET A 101 -6.37 -6.34 -4.50
C MET A 101 -6.47 -6.39 -2.98
N HIS A 102 -5.44 -6.90 -2.34
CA HIS A 102 -5.19 -6.77 -0.91
C HIS A 102 -3.71 -6.43 -0.67
N LEU A 103 -3.40 -6.02 0.55
CA LEU A 103 -2.04 -5.79 1.00
C LEU A 103 -1.59 -6.97 1.85
N ARG A 104 -0.42 -7.51 1.54
CA ARG A 104 0.39 -8.36 2.42
C ARG A 104 1.52 -7.50 2.97
N LEU A 105 1.49 -7.27 4.28
CA LEU A 105 2.46 -6.46 5.01
C LEU A 105 3.37 -7.39 5.82
N THR A 106 4.68 -7.25 5.66
CA THR A 106 5.67 -7.96 6.50
C THR A 106 6.48 -6.95 7.30
N ILE A 107 6.61 -7.16 8.59
CA ILE A 107 7.54 -6.41 9.44
C ILE A 107 8.95 -6.95 9.18
N VAL A 108 9.85 -6.06 8.75
CA VAL A 108 11.21 -6.44 8.35
C VAL A 108 12.21 -6.15 9.46
N ASP A 109 12.08 -4.99 10.09
CA ASP A 109 12.95 -4.58 11.20
C ASP A 109 12.19 -3.64 12.14
N VAL A 110 12.58 -3.67 13.42
CA VAL A 110 12.02 -2.81 14.47
C VAL A 110 13.17 -2.25 15.30
N ARG A 111 13.38 -0.95 15.24
CA ARG A 111 14.47 -0.28 15.94
C ARG A 111 13.97 0.87 16.81
N ARG A 112 14.12 0.74 18.12
CA ARG A 112 13.80 1.82 19.08
C ARG A 112 14.78 2.99 18.91
N THR A 113 14.26 4.21 18.97
CA THR A 113 15.10 5.43 18.98
C THR A 113 15.75 5.65 20.36
N SER A 114 16.76 6.50 20.39
CA SER A 114 17.46 6.86 21.65
C SER A 114 16.54 7.55 22.67
N SER A 115 15.45 8.20 22.21
CA SER A 115 14.45 8.80 23.12
C SER A 115 13.64 7.75 23.89
N GLY A 116 13.59 6.51 23.39
CA GLY A 116 12.93 5.39 24.04
C GLY A 116 11.40 5.35 23.90
N ASP A 117 10.77 6.45 23.52
CA ASP A 117 9.29 6.61 23.42
C ASP A 117 8.70 6.20 22.06
N ARG A 118 9.55 5.87 21.08
CA ARG A 118 9.18 5.52 19.71
C ARG A 118 10.26 4.69 19.03
N GLY A 119 9.95 4.18 17.86
CA GLY A 119 10.92 3.48 17.01
C GLY A 119 10.58 3.54 15.53
N VAL A 120 11.56 3.17 14.73
CA VAL A 120 11.42 3.00 13.27
C VAL A 120 11.03 1.56 13.00
N VAL A 121 9.97 1.36 12.22
CA VAL A 121 9.52 0.05 11.75
C VAL A 121 9.67 0.00 10.25
N GLN A 122 10.54 -0.89 9.77
CA GLN A 122 10.69 -1.17 8.35
C GLN A 122 9.63 -2.20 7.93
N ARG A 123 8.86 -1.86 6.90
CA ARG A 123 7.73 -2.66 6.46
C ARG A 123 7.84 -2.95 4.98
N LEU A 124 7.80 -4.23 4.61
CA LEU A 124 7.65 -4.66 3.22
C LEU A 124 6.16 -4.68 2.88
N PHE A 125 5.79 -3.96 1.82
CA PHE A 125 4.47 -3.97 1.21
C PHE A 125 4.49 -4.84 -0.03
N GLU A 126 3.50 -5.71 -0.18
CA GLU A 126 3.22 -6.42 -1.40
C GLU A 126 1.73 -6.26 -1.73
N ILE A 127 1.45 -5.61 -2.86
CA ILE A 127 0.09 -5.48 -3.40
C ILE A 127 -0.19 -6.71 -4.24
N VAL A 128 -1.18 -7.49 -3.83
CA VAL A 128 -1.49 -8.81 -4.38
C VAL A 128 -2.88 -8.80 -4.99
N ASN A 129 -3.06 -9.37 -6.17
CA ASN A 129 -4.36 -9.46 -6.85
C ASN A 129 -5.13 -10.74 -6.49
N GLN A 130 -6.30 -10.94 -7.10
CA GLN A 130 -7.19 -12.09 -6.89
C GLN A 130 -6.60 -13.44 -7.36
N ARG A 131 -5.50 -13.42 -8.11
CA ARG A 131 -4.78 -14.63 -8.56
C ARG A 131 -3.53 -14.92 -7.72
N ASP A 132 -3.41 -14.23 -6.58
CA ASP A 132 -2.22 -14.32 -5.69
C ASP A 132 -0.91 -13.87 -6.37
N GLU A 133 -1.02 -12.98 -7.37
CA GLU A 133 0.13 -12.39 -8.04
C GLU A 133 0.52 -11.08 -7.36
N VAL A 134 1.82 -10.91 -7.08
CA VAL A 134 2.38 -9.66 -6.58
C VAL A 134 2.51 -8.67 -7.73
N LEU A 135 1.75 -7.59 -7.68
CA LEU A 135 1.72 -6.55 -8.71
C LEU A 135 2.67 -5.39 -8.42
N GLN A 136 2.82 -5.04 -7.16
CA GLN A 136 3.72 -3.98 -6.70
C GLN A 136 4.37 -4.42 -5.40
N ARG A 137 5.61 -3.98 -5.18
CA ARG A 137 6.38 -4.34 -3.99
C ARG A 137 7.37 -3.25 -3.65
N GLY A 138 7.57 -3.02 -2.35
CA GLY A 138 8.58 -2.08 -1.85
C GLY A 138 8.45 -1.86 -0.36
N PHE A 139 9.27 -0.97 0.17
CA PHE A 139 9.31 -0.67 1.60
C PHE A 139 8.66 0.66 1.89
N ILE A 140 7.80 0.70 2.90
CA ILE A 140 7.24 1.93 3.46
C ILE A 140 7.53 1.92 4.97
N ASP A 141 8.54 2.68 5.36
CA ASP A 141 8.98 2.76 6.75
C ASP A 141 8.14 3.78 7.53
N ILE A 142 7.82 3.45 8.78
CA ILE A 142 7.08 4.36 9.65
C ILE A 142 7.75 4.54 11.02
N MET A 143 7.44 5.66 11.65
CA MET A 143 7.68 5.90 13.07
C MET A 143 6.47 5.43 13.86
N VAL A 144 6.70 4.58 14.87
CA VAL A 144 5.66 4.00 15.74
C VAL A 144 5.94 4.35 17.19
N ARG A 145 4.90 4.69 17.95
CA ARG A 145 4.99 4.95 19.38
C ARG A 145 5.35 3.67 20.13
N ALA A 146 6.15 3.82 21.18
CA ALA A 146 6.23 2.82 22.23
C ALA A 146 4.94 2.85 23.07
N ARG A 147 4.64 1.76 23.76
CA ARG A 147 3.49 1.68 24.67
C ARG A 147 3.66 2.72 25.79
N PRO A 148 2.64 3.50 26.10
CA PRO A 148 2.67 4.38 27.27
C PRO A 148 2.93 3.57 28.54
N ALA A 149 3.73 4.15 29.45
CA ALA A 149 4.02 3.55 30.75
C ALA A 149 2.77 3.51 31.65
#